data_93ad7f298828d91da455b583b54552a0
#
_entry.id   93ad7f298828d91da455b583b54552a0
#
_cell.length_a   1.000
_cell.length_b   1.000
_cell.length_c   1.000
_cell.angle_alpha   90.00
_cell.angle_beta   90.00
_cell.angle_gamma   90.00
#
_symmetry.space_group_name_H-M   'P 1'
#
loop_
_entity.id
_entity.type
_entity.pdbx_description
1 polymer ?
#
loop_
_entity_poly.entity_id
_entity_poly.type
_entity_poly.pdbx_seq_one_letter_code
_entity_poly.pdbx_strand_id
1 'polypeptide(L)'
;MSNISDAFKNGKAFIGFVTAGDPDLDTSLEIMTSMAKGGCDLIEIGIPFSDPIAEGPVIQEADLRSLENGTTTDKVFELTEKLREKVDIPLVYMTYLNVLFKYGYDKFLQNAKKAGVSGVIVPDLPYEEKDELQSVADKYD
;
A
#
# COMPACT_ATOMS: atom_id res chain seq x y z
N MET A 1 1.33 4.13 16.26
CA MET A 1 0.92 3.65 14.92
C MET A 1 -0.51 3.15 15.05
N SER A 2 -1.41 3.59 14.17
CA SER A 2 -2.80 3.15 14.21
C SER A 2 -2.93 1.70 13.69
N ASN A 3 -3.78 0.92 14.34
CA ASN A 3 -4.09 -0.44 13.90
C ASN A 3 -5.23 -0.40 12.87
N ILE A 4 -5.29 -1.37 11.97
CA ILE A 4 -6.38 -1.51 10.98
C ILE A 4 -7.75 -1.51 11.67
N SER A 5 -7.89 -2.13 12.84
CA SER A 5 -9.12 -2.12 13.63
C SER A 5 -9.57 -0.72 14.05
N ASP A 6 -8.68 0.25 14.10
CA ASP A 6 -9.02 1.63 14.46
C ASP A 6 -9.94 2.29 13.43
N ALA A 7 -9.83 1.90 12.16
CA ALA A 7 -10.71 2.37 11.09
C ALA A 7 -12.20 2.01 11.33
N PHE A 8 -12.48 0.98 12.12
CA PHE A 8 -13.84 0.45 12.34
C PHE A 8 -14.43 0.80 13.72
N LYS A 9 -13.72 1.56 14.55
CA LYS A 9 -14.16 1.89 15.92
C LYS A 9 -15.52 2.62 15.97
N ASN A 10 -15.83 3.38 14.92
CA ASN A 10 -17.08 4.15 14.83
C ASN A 10 -18.15 3.48 13.95
N GLY A 11 -17.97 2.20 13.61
CA GLY A 11 -18.89 1.44 12.76
C GLY A 11 -18.34 1.17 11.37
N LYS A 12 -19.01 1.67 10.34
CA LYS A 12 -18.55 1.49 8.94
C LYS A 12 -17.34 2.37 8.65
N ALA A 13 -16.31 1.81 8.02
CA ALA A 13 -15.14 2.54 7.56
C ALA A 13 -15.26 2.92 6.08
N PHE A 14 -14.82 4.13 5.75
CA PHE A 14 -14.57 4.53 4.36
C PHE A 14 -13.09 4.23 4.04
N ILE A 15 -12.88 3.30 3.12
CA ILE A 15 -11.56 2.87 2.68
C ILE A 15 -11.32 3.38 1.26
N GLY A 16 -10.27 4.17 1.08
CA GLY A 16 -9.91 4.70 -0.22
C GLY A 16 -8.64 4.06 -0.77
N PHE A 17 -8.62 3.83 -2.09
CA PHE A 17 -7.47 3.27 -2.80
C PHE A 17 -6.80 4.34 -3.68
N VAL A 18 -5.47 4.37 -3.69
CA VAL A 18 -4.67 5.20 -4.59
C VAL A 18 -3.47 4.40 -5.09
N THR A 19 -3.22 4.44 -6.41
CA THR A 19 -1.95 3.95 -6.96
C THR A 19 -0.84 4.95 -6.62
N ALA A 20 0.17 4.52 -5.89
CA ALA A 20 1.30 5.37 -5.53
C ALA A 20 2.04 5.86 -6.78
N GLY A 21 2.32 7.15 -6.84
CA GLY A 21 3.01 7.76 -7.98
C GLY A 21 2.14 8.07 -9.19
N ASP A 22 0.83 7.93 -9.12
CA ASP A 22 -0.09 8.31 -10.18
C ASP A 22 -0.79 9.65 -9.85
N PRO A 23 -0.71 10.68 -10.69
CA PRO A 23 0.09 10.79 -11.92
C PRO A 23 1.60 10.95 -11.65
N ASP A 24 1.97 11.38 -10.46
CA ASP A 24 3.33 11.50 -9.96
C ASP A 24 3.35 11.36 -8.42
N LEU A 25 4.55 11.25 -7.85
CA LEU A 25 4.71 11.00 -6.41
C LEU A 25 4.19 12.15 -5.55
N ASP A 26 4.46 13.39 -5.91
CA ASP A 26 4.05 14.55 -5.12
C ASP A 26 2.54 14.73 -5.15
N THR A 27 1.92 14.60 -6.32
CA THR A 27 0.46 14.68 -6.48
C THR A 27 -0.24 13.53 -5.74
N SER A 28 0.27 12.32 -5.81
CA SER A 28 -0.32 11.19 -5.07
C SER A 28 -0.22 11.38 -3.55
N LEU A 29 0.86 11.99 -3.04
CA LEU A 29 0.98 12.37 -1.64
C LEU A 29 -0.11 13.39 -1.22
N GLU A 30 -0.34 14.40 -2.05
CA GLU A 30 -1.39 15.41 -1.80
C GLU A 30 -2.79 14.80 -1.83
N ILE A 31 -3.06 13.91 -2.79
CA ILE A 31 -4.34 13.18 -2.89
C ILE A 31 -4.60 12.39 -1.61
N MET A 32 -3.66 11.54 -1.18
CA MET A 32 -3.82 10.72 0.01
C MET A 32 -3.95 11.57 1.29
N THR A 33 -3.20 12.66 1.39
CA THR A 33 -3.32 13.60 2.51
C THR A 33 -4.70 14.24 2.54
N SER A 34 -5.24 14.63 1.38
CA SER A 34 -6.58 15.22 1.26
C SER A 34 -7.68 14.21 1.56
N MET A 35 -7.52 12.96 1.13
CA MET A 35 -8.45 11.88 1.47
C MET A 35 -8.57 11.68 2.98
N ALA A 36 -7.45 11.63 3.69
CA ALA A 36 -7.45 11.50 5.15
C ALA A 36 -8.15 12.69 5.81
N LYS A 37 -7.87 13.93 5.38
CA LYS A 37 -8.55 15.14 5.86
C LYS A 37 -10.03 15.15 5.54
N GLY A 38 -10.44 14.55 4.43
CA GLY A 38 -11.83 14.43 3.99
C GLY A 38 -12.66 13.37 4.71
N GLY A 39 -12.05 12.60 5.63
CA GLY A 39 -12.75 11.61 6.45
C GLY A 39 -12.54 10.16 5.97
N CYS A 40 -11.53 9.88 5.17
CA CYS A 40 -11.13 8.52 4.88
C CYS A 40 -10.58 7.87 6.15
N ASP A 41 -11.05 6.67 6.49
CA ASP A 41 -10.69 5.96 7.71
C ASP A 41 -9.46 5.04 7.54
N LEU A 42 -9.19 4.61 6.31
CA LEU A 42 -8.04 3.80 5.95
C LEU A 42 -7.68 4.08 4.48
N ILE A 43 -6.38 4.13 4.18
CA ILE A 43 -5.91 4.25 2.79
C ILE A 43 -5.20 2.96 2.37
N GLU A 44 -5.65 2.39 1.26
CA GLU A 44 -4.93 1.35 0.53
C GLU A 44 -4.01 2.01 -0.50
N ILE A 45 -2.71 1.78 -0.36
CA ILE A 45 -1.67 2.30 -1.25
C ILE A 45 -1.29 1.20 -2.22
N GLY A 46 -1.68 1.34 -3.48
CA GLY A 46 -1.30 0.42 -4.55
C GLY A 46 0.16 0.61 -4.94
N ILE A 47 0.96 -0.44 -4.87
CA ILE A 47 2.31 -0.45 -5.43
C ILE A 47 2.19 -0.76 -6.91
N PRO A 48 2.64 0.13 -7.83
CA PRO A 48 2.46 -0.09 -9.25
C PRO A 48 3.22 -1.33 -9.73
N PHE A 49 2.55 -2.12 -10.57
CA PHE A 49 3.07 -3.33 -11.16
C PHE A 49 2.74 -3.40 -12.65
N SER A 50 3.68 -3.87 -13.47
CA SER A 50 3.54 -3.89 -14.93
C SER A 50 2.51 -4.91 -15.44
N ASP A 51 2.27 -5.98 -14.67
CA ASP A 51 1.47 -7.14 -15.11
C ASP A 51 0.40 -7.54 -14.10
N PRO A 52 -0.48 -6.60 -13.65
CA PRO A 52 -1.51 -6.90 -12.69
C PRO A 52 -2.58 -7.81 -13.30
N ILE A 53 -2.88 -8.93 -12.64
CA ILE A 53 -3.82 -9.95 -13.12
C ILE A 53 -5.23 -9.81 -12.52
N ALA A 54 -5.38 -9.07 -11.43
CA ALA A 54 -6.63 -8.89 -10.70
C ALA A 54 -7.22 -7.48 -10.84
N GLU A 55 -6.67 -6.64 -11.73
CA GLU A 55 -7.05 -5.26 -11.90
C GLU A 55 -7.83 -5.01 -13.20
N GLY A 56 -8.76 -4.08 -13.15
CA GLY A 56 -9.42 -3.56 -14.35
C GLY A 56 -8.57 -2.50 -15.07
N PRO A 57 -9.04 -2.03 -16.26
CA PRO A 57 -8.25 -1.12 -17.09
C PRO A 57 -7.89 0.20 -16.39
N VAL A 58 -8.73 0.72 -15.52
CA VAL A 58 -8.48 1.98 -14.79
C VAL A 58 -7.24 1.89 -13.93
N ILE A 59 -7.11 0.83 -13.13
CA ILE A 59 -5.95 0.62 -12.26
C ILE A 59 -4.72 0.23 -13.08
N GLN A 60 -4.87 -0.55 -14.13
CA GLN A 60 -3.78 -0.88 -15.05
C GLN A 60 -3.17 0.38 -15.69
N GLU A 61 -4.01 1.31 -16.13
CA GLU A 61 -3.56 2.59 -16.69
C GLU A 61 -2.88 3.48 -15.62
N ALA A 62 -3.39 3.47 -14.39
CA ALA A 62 -2.77 4.18 -13.27
C ALA A 62 -1.37 3.61 -12.95
N ASP A 63 -1.22 2.29 -12.92
CA ASP A 63 0.06 1.62 -12.74
C ASP A 63 1.05 1.99 -13.85
N LEU A 64 0.61 1.99 -15.11
CA LEU A 64 1.44 2.37 -16.25
C LEU A 64 1.94 3.81 -16.12
N ARG A 65 1.05 4.78 -15.84
CA ARG A 65 1.45 6.19 -15.65
C ARG A 65 2.48 6.34 -14.53
N SER A 66 2.27 5.65 -13.42
CA SER A 66 3.20 5.68 -12.29
C SER A 66 4.57 5.09 -12.66
N LEU A 67 4.60 3.95 -13.33
CA LEU A 67 5.84 3.30 -13.77
C LEU A 67 6.59 4.13 -14.82
N GLU A 68 5.87 4.72 -15.77
CA GLU A 68 6.46 5.63 -16.78
C GLU A 68 7.11 6.86 -16.13
N ASN A 69 6.58 7.35 -15.02
CA ASN A 69 7.17 8.42 -14.22
C ASN A 69 8.32 7.95 -13.30
N GLY A 70 8.73 6.69 -13.42
CA GLY A 70 9.89 6.16 -12.73
C GLY A 70 9.63 5.80 -11.26
N THR A 71 8.38 5.49 -10.88
CA THR A 71 8.06 4.99 -9.54
C THR A 71 8.66 3.61 -9.34
N THR A 72 9.32 3.41 -8.20
CA THR A 72 9.88 2.15 -7.73
C THR A 72 9.31 1.81 -6.36
N THR A 73 9.45 0.56 -5.94
CA THR A 73 9.03 0.14 -4.58
C THR A 73 9.72 0.97 -3.49
N ASP A 74 11.00 1.29 -3.64
CA ASP A 74 11.72 2.14 -2.68
C ASP A 74 11.13 3.55 -2.63
N LYS A 75 10.77 4.14 -3.76
CA LYS A 75 10.11 5.45 -3.80
C LYS A 75 8.71 5.42 -3.16
N VAL A 76 8.01 4.28 -3.23
CA VAL A 76 6.74 4.11 -2.54
C VAL A 76 6.95 4.11 -1.02
N PHE A 77 7.99 3.47 -0.51
CA PHE A 77 8.33 3.56 0.92
C PHE A 77 8.62 5.00 1.34
N GLU A 78 9.44 5.72 0.59
CA GLU A 78 9.74 7.14 0.87
C GLU A 78 8.47 8.02 0.85
N LEU A 79 7.58 7.79 -0.12
CA LEU A 79 6.29 8.46 -0.21
C LEU A 79 5.43 8.20 1.04
N THR A 80 5.41 6.94 1.47
CA THR A 80 4.62 6.51 2.63
C THR A 80 5.16 7.08 3.94
N GLU A 81 6.48 7.16 4.09
CA GLU A 81 7.10 7.84 5.25
C GLU A 81 6.66 9.31 5.31
N LYS A 82 6.68 10.03 4.19
CA LYS A 82 6.20 11.42 4.10
C LYS A 82 4.70 11.54 4.38
N LEU A 83 3.90 10.58 3.92
CA LEU A 83 2.47 10.54 4.20
C LEU A 83 2.21 10.33 5.70
N ARG A 84 2.96 9.43 6.33
CA ARG A 84 2.83 9.13 7.76
C ARG A 84 3.09 10.35 8.65
N GLU A 85 3.93 11.27 8.23
CA GLU A 85 4.14 12.54 8.95
C GLU A 85 2.90 13.46 8.93
N LYS A 86 1.96 13.22 8.01
CA LYS A 86 0.80 14.08 7.76
C LYS A 86 -0.53 13.47 8.22
N VAL A 87 -0.59 12.15 8.38
CA VAL A 87 -1.84 11.41 8.66
C VAL A 87 -1.62 10.34 9.72
N ASP A 88 -2.64 10.11 10.57
CA ASP A 88 -2.61 9.10 11.64
C ASP A 88 -3.46 7.86 11.34
N ILE A 89 -4.27 7.89 10.27
CA ILE A 89 -5.12 6.77 9.90
C ILE A 89 -4.30 5.55 9.44
N PRO A 90 -4.85 4.32 9.54
CA PRO A 90 -4.17 3.11 9.05
C PRO A 90 -3.85 3.22 7.57
N LEU A 91 -2.64 2.76 7.21
CA LEU A 91 -2.16 2.63 5.84
C LEU A 91 -1.90 1.16 5.55
N VAL A 92 -2.35 0.69 4.39
CA VAL A 92 -2.18 -0.69 3.95
C VAL A 92 -1.60 -0.69 2.54
N TYR A 93 -0.61 -1.52 2.28
CA TYR A 93 -0.15 -1.74 0.92
C TYR A 93 -1.02 -2.78 0.22
N MET A 94 -1.34 -2.53 -1.05
CA MET A 94 -1.82 -3.54 -1.98
C MET A 94 -0.74 -3.78 -3.03
N THR A 95 -0.29 -5.02 -3.15
CA THR A 95 0.79 -5.41 -4.06
C THR A 95 0.68 -6.86 -4.47
N TYR A 96 1.22 -7.19 -5.64
CA TYR A 96 1.27 -8.56 -6.15
C TYR A 96 2.43 -9.35 -5.54
N LEU A 97 2.25 -10.66 -5.42
CA LEU A 97 3.22 -11.57 -4.79
C LEU A 97 4.60 -11.47 -5.44
N ASN A 98 4.65 -11.34 -6.77
CA ASN A 98 5.91 -11.23 -7.51
C ASN A 98 6.75 -10.01 -7.09
N VAL A 99 6.11 -8.90 -6.76
CA VAL A 99 6.80 -7.69 -6.25
C VAL A 99 7.46 -8.01 -4.91
N LEU A 100 6.72 -8.64 -4.00
CA LEU A 100 7.21 -9.05 -2.68
C LEU A 100 8.36 -10.07 -2.80
N PHE A 101 8.17 -11.07 -3.63
CA PHE A 101 9.15 -12.13 -3.85
C PHE A 101 10.46 -11.58 -4.40
N LYS A 102 10.39 -10.73 -5.44
CA LYS A 102 11.55 -10.11 -6.06
C LYS A 102 12.30 -9.15 -5.12
N TYR A 103 11.57 -8.41 -4.30
CA TYR A 103 12.15 -7.49 -3.31
C TYR A 103 12.76 -8.25 -2.12
N GLY A 104 12.21 -9.40 -1.79
CA GLY A 104 12.48 -10.23 -0.61
C GLY A 104 11.48 -9.92 0.50
N TYR A 105 10.74 -10.93 0.96
CA TYR A 105 9.65 -10.78 1.94
C TYR A 105 10.10 -10.06 3.22
N ASP A 106 11.20 -10.50 3.80
CA ASP A 106 11.70 -9.94 5.05
C ASP A 106 12.08 -8.45 4.90
N LYS A 107 12.84 -8.12 3.86
CA LYS A 107 13.26 -6.74 3.57
C LYS A 107 12.06 -5.83 3.26
N PHE A 108 11.07 -6.34 2.48
CA PHE A 108 9.87 -5.59 2.15
C PHE A 108 9.06 -5.27 3.41
N LEU A 109 8.78 -6.28 4.24
CA LEU A 109 7.96 -6.12 5.44
C LEU A 109 8.66 -5.25 6.50
N GLN A 110 9.97 -5.36 6.64
CA GLN A 110 10.75 -4.46 7.48
C GLN A 110 10.60 -3.00 7.04
N ASN A 111 10.72 -2.72 5.74
CA ASN A 111 10.58 -1.36 5.21
C ASN A 111 9.13 -0.87 5.30
N ALA A 112 8.14 -1.73 5.07
CA ALA A 112 6.73 -1.40 5.24
C ALA A 112 6.43 -1.00 6.70
N LYS A 113 6.90 -1.78 7.66
CA LYS A 113 6.80 -1.44 9.09
C LYS A 113 7.45 -0.09 9.40
N LYS A 114 8.67 0.12 8.93
CA LYS A 114 9.40 1.38 9.12
C LYS A 114 8.64 2.57 8.53
N ALA A 115 8.03 2.41 7.36
CA ALA A 115 7.21 3.43 6.72
C ALA A 115 5.88 3.69 7.45
N GLY A 116 5.53 2.89 8.44
CA GLY A 116 4.31 3.04 9.23
C GLY A 116 3.07 2.39 8.62
N VAL A 117 3.26 1.34 7.82
CA VAL A 117 2.18 0.55 7.22
C VAL A 117 1.69 -0.50 8.22
N SER A 118 0.38 -0.69 8.29
CA SER A 118 -0.30 -1.58 9.24
C SER A 118 -0.68 -2.94 8.66
N GLY A 119 -0.51 -3.13 7.35
CA GLY A 119 -0.85 -4.39 6.70
C GLY A 119 -0.52 -4.42 5.22
N VAL A 120 -0.60 -5.62 4.64
CA VAL A 120 -0.36 -5.85 3.21
C VAL A 120 -1.47 -6.74 2.65
N ILE A 121 -2.04 -6.34 1.52
CA ILE A 121 -3.00 -7.11 0.74
C ILE A 121 -2.28 -7.67 -0.48
N VAL A 122 -2.35 -8.98 -0.67
CA VAL A 122 -1.71 -9.70 -1.79
C VAL A 122 -2.78 -10.49 -2.54
N PRO A 123 -3.43 -9.88 -3.55
CA PRO A 123 -4.63 -10.46 -4.18
C PRO A 123 -4.38 -11.74 -4.97
N ASP A 124 -3.16 -12.00 -5.39
CA ASP A 124 -2.77 -13.20 -6.13
C ASP A 124 -2.12 -14.30 -5.27
N LEU A 125 -2.12 -14.14 -3.93
CA LEU A 125 -1.66 -15.18 -3.02
C LEU A 125 -2.87 -15.98 -2.50
N PRO A 126 -3.03 -17.27 -2.86
CA PRO A 126 -4.07 -18.11 -2.31
C PRO A 126 -3.93 -18.29 -0.78
N TYR A 127 -5.06 -18.35 -0.09
CA TYR A 127 -5.07 -18.51 1.37
C TYR A 127 -4.31 -19.77 1.83
N GLU A 128 -4.37 -20.84 1.05
CA GLU A 128 -3.71 -22.12 1.32
C GLU A 128 -2.17 -22.03 1.21
N GLU A 129 -1.65 -21.02 0.51
CA GLU A 129 -0.20 -20.83 0.29
C GLU A 129 0.39 -19.67 1.10
N LYS A 130 -0.38 -19.10 2.03
CA LYS A 130 0.02 -17.91 2.79
C LYS A 130 1.19 -18.13 3.76
N ASP A 131 1.45 -19.37 4.18
CA ASP A 131 2.28 -19.66 5.36
C ASP A 131 3.70 -19.10 5.26
N GLU A 132 4.30 -19.11 4.07
CA GLU A 132 5.64 -18.55 3.87
C GLU A 132 5.65 -17.04 4.15
N LEU A 133 4.74 -16.28 3.55
CA LEU A 133 4.64 -14.83 3.76
C LEU A 133 4.17 -14.50 5.18
N GLN A 134 3.18 -15.23 5.69
CA GLN A 134 2.62 -15.03 7.03
C GLN A 134 3.69 -15.19 8.11
N SER A 135 4.53 -16.22 8.01
CA SER A 135 5.60 -16.48 8.99
C SER A 135 6.63 -15.35 9.06
N VAL A 136 6.83 -14.64 7.95
CA VAL A 136 7.69 -13.45 7.93
C VAL A 136 6.95 -12.23 8.46
N ALA A 137 5.67 -12.06 8.08
CA ALA A 137 4.85 -10.94 8.54
C ALA A 137 4.70 -10.92 10.06
N ASP A 138 4.49 -12.07 10.68
CA ASP A 138 4.34 -12.22 12.13
C ASP A 138 5.55 -11.73 12.96
N LYS A 139 6.72 -11.54 12.33
CA LYS A 139 7.90 -10.95 12.98
C LYS A 139 7.81 -9.43 13.12
N TYR A 140 6.96 -8.82 12.30
CA TYR A 140 6.86 -7.35 12.18
C TYR A 140 5.53 -6.80 12.72
N ASP A 141 4.73 -7.63 13.33
CA ASP A 141 3.43 -7.27 13.92
C ASP A 141 3.50 -6.19 15.01
#